data_daa9bd1b0eefdc7f12fd05b7d51ed998
#
_entry.id   daa9bd1b0eefdc7f12fd05b7d51ed998
#
_cell.length_a   1.000
_cell.length_b   1.000
_cell.length_c   1.000
_cell.angle_alpha   90.00
_cell.angle_beta   90.00
_cell.angle_gamma   90.00
#
_symmetry.space_group_name_H-M   'P 1'
#
loop_
_entity.id
_entity.type
_entity.pdbx_description
1 polymer ?
#
loop_
_entity_poly.entity_id
_entity_poly.type
_entity_poly.pdbx_seq_one_letter_code
_entity_poly.pdbx_strand_id
1 'polypeptide(L)'
;MTKLTFSTTGCWSDAKGFGCASLGLPGLCTNDEMKVAEYPLELEGIVLTGSYGAMLAAAREVTAPVKAAVVVFGNAGGENTFLADLQKIIRCPMVGGGAAIDGATGKAGLIPGEGPGAVFLITDDRYTFTAVTQCIHDEILGEVTLTTADPRTILTINGQDAAEFLREKKAQFGIPETDFEHLTISDLLGVNAHLSCVDGVIKSGRDVQEKMILRRVAHEKVYDAMQAFYDDKDAIVFGCAGLSGLLDQPLENKSLGLFLFGEVCTVDGIAEFGNLMLSKLVIK
;
A
#
# COMPACT_ATOMS: atom_id res chain seq x y z
N MET A 1 3.00 -23.64 -14.17
CA MET A 1 3.30 -22.73 -13.04
C MET A 1 4.44 -21.85 -13.51
N THR A 2 4.37 -20.59 -13.22
CA THR A 2 5.36 -19.57 -13.59
C THR A 2 6.27 -19.33 -12.40
N LYS A 3 7.53 -19.05 -12.65
CA LYS A 3 8.47 -18.62 -11.62
C LYS A 3 8.25 -17.14 -11.34
N LEU A 4 7.93 -16.79 -10.11
CA LEU A 4 7.80 -15.43 -9.62
C LEU A 4 9.12 -15.03 -8.95
N THR A 5 9.68 -13.90 -9.35
CA THR A 5 10.91 -13.39 -8.76
C THR A 5 10.58 -12.07 -8.05
N PHE A 6 10.89 -12.00 -6.77
CA PHE A 6 10.74 -10.79 -5.95
C PHE A 6 12.13 -10.25 -5.60
N SER A 7 12.32 -8.96 -5.77
CA SER A 7 13.55 -8.28 -5.39
C SER A 7 13.26 -6.87 -4.88
N THR A 8 14.26 -6.20 -4.36
CA THR A 8 14.17 -4.80 -3.93
C THR A 8 13.86 -3.82 -5.05
N THR A 9 13.97 -4.24 -6.31
CA THR A 9 13.71 -3.42 -7.49
C THR A 9 12.36 -3.74 -8.16
N GLY A 10 11.62 -4.73 -7.68
CA GLY A 10 10.29 -5.07 -8.21
C GLY A 10 9.93 -6.55 -8.14
N CYS A 11 8.83 -6.88 -8.77
CA CYS A 11 8.35 -8.24 -8.93
C CYS A 11 8.48 -8.64 -10.41
N TRP A 12 8.96 -9.82 -10.70
CA TRP A 12 9.11 -10.35 -12.06
C TRP A 12 8.44 -11.71 -12.22
N SER A 13 8.00 -11.97 -13.45
CA SER A 13 7.67 -13.30 -13.89
C SER A 13 8.66 -13.74 -15.00
N ASP A 14 8.76 -15.05 -15.30
CA ASP A 14 9.61 -15.58 -16.38
C ASP A 14 9.32 -14.95 -17.74
N ALA A 15 8.10 -14.44 -17.92
CA ALA A 15 7.66 -13.86 -19.18
C ALA A 15 7.97 -12.38 -19.33
N LYS A 16 8.03 -11.60 -18.25
CA LYS A 16 8.29 -10.15 -18.28
C LYS A 16 8.80 -9.67 -16.93
N GLY A 17 9.90 -8.92 -16.94
CA GLY A 17 10.38 -8.18 -15.77
C GLY A 17 9.56 -6.92 -15.53
N PHE A 18 9.32 -6.60 -14.26
CA PHE A 18 8.69 -5.36 -13.82
C PHE A 18 9.66 -4.63 -12.91
N GLY A 19 10.18 -3.53 -13.40
CA GLY A 19 11.01 -2.65 -12.59
C GLY A 19 10.12 -1.86 -11.62
N CYS A 20 10.48 -1.82 -10.34
CA CYS A 20 10.06 -0.72 -9.50
C CYS A 20 10.83 0.51 -9.95
N ALA A 21 10.20 1.36 -10.71
CA ALA A 21 10.62 2.72 -10.68
C ALA A 21 10.11 3.31 -9.37
N SER A 22 10.92 3.28 -8.32
CA SER A 22 10.83 4.27 -7.28
C SER A 22 11.15 5.59 -7.94
N LEU A 23 10.13 6.22 -8.51
CA LEU A 23 10.26 7.45 -9.26
C LEU A 23 10.72 8.53 -8.30
N GLY A 24 12.04 8.78 -8.27
CA GLY A 24 12.59 10.05 -7.86
C GLY A 24 12.32 10.50 -6.43
N LEU A 25 12.03 9.59 -5.50
CA LEU A 25 12.02 9.92 -4.08
C LEU A 25 13.46 9.98 -3.61
N PRO A 26 13.99 11.19 -3.30
CA PRO A 26 15.37 11.34 -2.91
C PRO A 26 15.62 10.56 -1.62
N GLY A 27 16.59 9.68 -1.66
CA GLY A 27 17.24 9.10 -0.48
C GLY A 27 16.79 7.71 -0.04
N LEU A 28 15.71 7.11 -0.54
CA LEU A 28 15.20 5.84 -0.01
C LEU A 28 15.04 4.71 -1.02
N CYS A 29 15.16 5.01 -2.27
CA CYS A 29 15.09 4.07 -3.38
C CYS A 29 16.15 4.37 -4.43
N THR A 30 17.28 4.90 -4.06
CA THR A 30 18.42 4.92 -4.97
C THR A 30 19.03 3.54 -4.96
N ASN A 31 19.15 2.95 -6.14
CA ASN A 31 19.75 1.63 -6.37
C ASN A 31 21.16 1.48 -5.80
N ASP A 32 21.79 2.56 -5.37
CA ASP A 32 23.18 2.58 -4.91
C ASP A 32 23.33 2.31 -3.41
N GLU A 33 22.26 2.47 -2.61
CA GLU A 33 22.31 2.24 -1.15
C GLU A 33 21.44 1.07 -0.67
N MET A 34 20.39 0.69 -1.40
CA MET A 34 19.75 -0.59 -1.18
C MET A 34 20.66 -1.64 -1.81
N LYS A 35 21.47 -2.32 -1.01
CA LYS A 35 22.13 -3.55 -1.46
C LYS A 35 21.03 -4.43 -2.02
N VAL A 36 21.02 -4.57 -3.35
CA VAL A 36 20.21 -5.56 -4.05
C VAL A 36 20.45 -6.84 -3.27
N ALA A 37 19.39 -7.45 -2.74
CA ALA A 37 19.53 -8.73 -2.05
C ALA A 37 20.36 -9.62 -2.99
N GLU A 38 21.48 -10.16 -2.52
CA GLU A 38 22.42 -10.92 -3.34
C GLU A 38 21.69 -12.07 -4.07
N TYR A 39 20.49 -12.40 -3.60
CA TYR A 39 19.63 -13.43 -4.16
C TYR A 39 18.18 -12.96 -4.19
N PRO A 40 17.59 -12.74 -5.38
CA PRO A 40 16.15 -12.52 -5.50
C PRO A 40 15.40 -13.75 -5.00
N LEU A 41 14.31 -13.53 -4.29
CA LEU A 41 13.44 -14.62 -3.85
C LEU A 41 12.65 -15.16 -5.05
N GLU A 42 12.78 -16.44 -5.32
CA GLU A 42 12.08 -17.12 -6.39
C GLU A 42 11.00 -18.05 -5.81
N LEU A 43 9.76 -17.83 -6.19
CA LEU A 43 8.60 -18.59 -5.75
C LEU A 43 7.83 -19.15 -6.96
N GLU A 44 7.15 -20.27 -6.78
CA GLU A 44 6.20 -20.76 -7.75
C GLU A 44 4.87 -20.00 -7.67
N GLY A 45 4.27 -19.66 -8.82
CA GLY A 45 3.01 -18.94 -8.81
C GLY A 45 2.35 -18.73 -10.17
N ILE A 46 1.35 -17.86 -10.17
CA ILE A 46 0.53 -17.50 -11.33
C ILE A 46 0.41 -16.00 -11.34
N VAL A 47 0.52 -15.37 -12.51
CA VAL A 47 0.29 -13.92 -12.68
C VAL A 47 -1.05 -13.70 -13.37
N LEU A 48 -1.91 -12.89 -12.74
CA LEU A 48 -3.17 -12.44 -13.32
C LEU A 48 -3.03 -10.97 -13.71
N THR A 49 -3.43 -10.62 -14.92
CA THR A 49 -3.35 -9.26 -15.47
C THR A 49 -4.60 -8.91 -16.28
N GLY A 50 -4.79 -7.63 -16.58
CA GLY A 50 -5.92 -7.13 -17.34
C GLY A 50 -6.89 -6.32 -16.49
N SER A 51 -8.14 -6.18 -16.92
CA SER A 51 -9.17 -5.50 -16.11
C SER A 51 -9.46 -6.26 -14.81
N TYR A 52 -10.00 -5.57 -13.80
CA TYR A 52 -10.42 -6.22 -12.55
C TYR A 52 -11.34 -7.42 -12.79
N GLY A 53 -12.32 -7.28 -13.69
CA GLY A 53 -13.20 -8.37 -14.07
C GLY A 53 -12.48 -9.55 -14.72
N ALA A 54 -11.49 -9.29 -15.57
CA ALA A 54 -10.68 -10.33 -16.21
C ALA A 54 -9.82 -11.08 -15.18
N MET A 55 -9.20 -10.35 -14.25
CA MET A 55 -8.41 -10.96 -13.17
C MET A 55 -9.27 -11.82 -12.24
N LEU A 56 -10.48 -11.35 -11.88
CA LEU A 56 -11.41 -12.13 -11.05
C LEU A 56 -11.92 -13.39 -11.79
N ALA A 57 -12.16 -13.29 -13.10
CA ALA A 57 -12.53 -14.45 -13.92
C ALA A 57 -11.39 -15.47 -13.96
N ALA A 58 -10.16 -15.03 -14.23
CA ALA A 58 -8.99 -15.88 -14.24
C ALA A 58 -8.70 -16.50 -12.85
N ALA A 59 -8.93 -15.75 -11.76
CA ALA A 59 -8.76 -16.27 -10.40
C ALA A 59 -9.69 -17.45 -10.10
N ARG A 60 -10.92 -17.48 -10.65
CA ARG A 60 -11.87 -18.62 -10.47
C ARG A 60 -11.41 -19.89 -11.15
N GLU A 61 -10.58 -19.77 -12.19
CA GLU A 61 -10.04 -20.92 -12.93
C GLU A 61 -8.76 -21.49 -12.28
N VAL A 62 -8.23 -20.83 -11.25
CA VAL A 62 -7.03 -21.31 -10.54
C VAL A 62 -7.41 -22.51 -9.69
N THR A 63 -6.87 -23.68 -10.03
CA THR A 63 -7.09 -24.94 -9.30
C THR A 63 -5.97 -25.28 -8.30
N ALA A 64 -4.80 -24.67 -8.46
CA ALA A 64 -3.69 -24.84 -7.52
C ALA A 64 -3.98 -24.16 -6.17
N PRO A 65 -3.58 -24.77 -5.04
CA PRO A 65 -3.73 -24.12 -3.74
C PRO A 65 -2.91 -22.83 -3.68
N VAL A 66 -3.59 -21.68 -3.56
CA VAL A 66 -2.92 -20.39 -3.39
C VAL A 66 -2.56 -20.19 -1.93
N LYS A 67 -1.29 -19.92 -1.65
CA LYS A 67 -0.72 -19.73 -0.32
C LYS A 67 -0.68 -18.29 0.13
N ALA A 68 -0.42 -17.36 -0.82
CA ALA A 68 -0.40 -15.93 -0.60
C ALA A 68 -0.62 -15.19 -1.93
N ALA A 69 -0.91 -13.90 -1.86
CA ALA A 69 -0.98 -13.05 -3.04
C ALA A 69 -0.27 -11.71 -2.82
N VAL A 70 0.46 -11.28 -3.85
CA VAL A 70 0.94 -9.89 -3.97
C VAL A 70 0.05 -9.20 -4.99
N VAL A 71 -0.63 -8.13 -4.57
CA VAL A 71 -1.55 -7.39 -5.42
C VAL A 71 -0.97 -6.00 -5.69
N VAL A 72 -0.87 -5.64 -6.96
CA VAL A 72 -0.34 -4.35 -7.39
C VAL A 72 -1.42 -3.60 -8.15
N PHE A 73 -1.65 -2.34 -7.79
CA PHE A 73 -2.64 -1.45 -8.39
C PHE A 73 -2.00 -0.29 -9.15
N GLY A 74 -2.66 0.17 -10.20
CA GLY A 74 -2.31 1.40 -10.93
C GLY A 74 -3.08 2.64 -10.44
N ASN A 75 -3.60 2.64 -9.22
CA ASN A 75 -4.38 3.75 -8.64
C ASN A 75 -5.59 4.19 -9.51
N ALA A 76 -6.25 3.22 -10.13
CA ALA A 76 -7.37 3.47 -11.04
C ALA A 76 -8.72 3.67 -10.33
N GLY A 77 -8.78 3.44 -9.01
CA GLY A 77 -10.00 3.39 -8.21
C GLY A 77 -10.66 2.00 -8.19
N GLY A 78 -11.47 1.74 -7.16
CA GLY A 78 -12.16 0.47 -6.98
C GLY A 78 -11.31 -0.65 -6.38
N GLU A 79 -10.12 -0.32 -5.84
CA GLU A 79 -9.16 -1.29 -5.27
C GLU A 79 -9.79 -2.11 -4.16
N ASN A 80 -10.52 -1.49 -3.23
CA ASN A 80 -11.15 -2.20 -2.11
C ASN A 80 -12.28 -3.13 -2.59
N THR A 81 -13.05 -2.71 -3.59
CA THR A 81 -14.08 -3.57 -4.19
C THR A 81 -13.44 -4.80 -4.84
N PHE A 82 -12.35 -4.58 -5.59
CA PHE A 82 -11.61 -5.67 -6.21
C PHE A 82 -11.02 -6.63 -5.17
N LEU A 83 -10.38 -6.12 -4.11
CA LEU A 83 -9.82 -6.96 -3.03
C LEU A 83 -10.91 -7.78 -2.34
N ALA A 84 -12.05 -7.16 -2.01
CA ALA A 84 -13.16 -7.86 -1.40
C ALA A 84 -13.72 -8.98 -2.29
N ASP A 85 -13.79 -8.77 -3.61
CA ASP A 85 -14.25 -9.79 -4.55
C ASP A 85 -13.17 -10.87 -4.78
N LEU A 86 -11.91 -10.50 -4.83
CA LEU A 86 -10.80 -11.46 -4.92
C LEU A 86 -10.75 -12.38 -3.70
N GLN A 87 -10.96 -11.84 -2.49
CA GLN A 87 -10.97 -12.63 -1.25
C GLN A 87 -12.12 -13.62 -1.16
N LYS A 88 -13.25 -13.38 -1.83
CA LYS A 88 -14.36 -14.36 -1.95
C LYS A 88 -13.95 -15.59 -2.77
N ILE A 89 -13.00 -15.40 -3.71
CA ILE A 89 -12.50 -16.44 -4.61
C ILE A 89 -11.28 -17.14 -4.00
N ILE A 90 -10.33 -16.33 -3.51
CA ILE A 90 -9.02 -16.81 -3.02
C ILE A 90 -8.84 -16.34 -1.57
N ARG A 91 -8.82 -17.30 -0.64
CA ARG A 91 -8.66 -17.04 0.79
C ARG A 91 -7.21 -17.28 1.21
N CYS A 92 -6.38 -16.27 1.09
CA CYS A 92 -4.97 -16.29 1.49
C CYS A 92 -4.54 -14.93 2.03
N PRO A 93 -3.37 -14.84 2.71
CA PRO A 93 -2.74 -13.56 3.02
C PRO A 93 -2.49 -12.75 1.75
N MET A 94 -2.83 -11.46 1.76
CA MET A 94 -2.62 -10.53 0.65
C MET A 94 -1.80 -9.33 1.09
N VAL A 95 -0.83 -8.95 0.28
CA VAL A 95 0.05 -7.79 0.48
C VAL A 95 0.29 -7.10 -0.86
N GLY A 96 0.97 -5.97 -0.87
CA GLY A 96 1.29 -5.22 -2.09
C GLY A 96 0.92 -3.76 -1.98
N GLY A 97 0.42 -3.15 -3.05
CA GLY A 97 -0.04 -1.76 -3.02
C GLY A 97 -0.09 -1.07 -4.37
N GLY A 98 -0.16 0.26 -4.35
CA GLY A 98 -0.24 1.11 -5.53
C GLY A 98 1.12 1.29 -6.20
N ALA A 99 1.23 1.00 -7.48
CA ALA A 99 2.43 1.28 -8.26
C ALA A 99 2.59 2.79 -8.48
N ALA A 100 3.84 3.24 -8.54
CA ALA A 100 4.14 4.58 -9.00
C ALA A 100 3.73 4.73 -10.48
N ILE A 101 3.09 5.84 -10.79
CA ILE A 101 2.76 6.21 -12.17
C ILE A 101 3.87 7.12 -12.70
N ASP A 102 4.49 6.73 -13.80
CA ASP A 102 5.40 7.61 -14.54
C ASP A 102 4.61 8.80 -15.09
N GLY A 103 4.89 9.99 -14.60
CA GLY A 103 4.19 11.21 -15.00
C GLY A 103 4.37 11.57 -16.48
N ALA A 104 5.42 11.07 -17.14
CA ALA A 104 5.66 11.32 -18.56
C ALA A 104 4.89 10.36 -19.49
N THR A 105 4.70 9.12 -19.06
CA THR A 105 4.09 8.07 -19.87
C THR A 105 2.69 7.65 -19.40
N GLY A 106 2.29 8.03 -18.17
CA GLY A 106 1.05 7.59 -17.54
C GLY A 106 1.03 6.08 -17.20
N LYS A 107 2.18 5.38 -17.32
CA LYS A 107 2.26 3.94 -17.08
C LYS A 107 2.69 3.66 -15.65
N ALA A 108 2.03 2.68 -15.04
CA ALA A 108 2.43 2.16 -13.75
C ALA A 108 3.58 1.15 -13.92
N GLY A 109 4.73 1.42 -13.29
CA GLY A 109 5.97 0.66 -13.52
C GLY A 109 5.94 -0.80 -13.06
N LEU A 110 4.98 -1.19 -12.20
CA LEU A 110 4.87 -2.54 -11.64
C LEU A 110 3.79 -3.40 -12.30
N ILE A 111 3.04 -2.85 -13.25
CA ILE A 111 1.92 -3.57 -13.87
C ILE A 111 2.34 -4.12 -15.23
N PRO A 112 2.26 -5.46 -15.40
CA PRO A 112 2.55 -6.07 -16.69
C PRO A 112 1.45 -5.80 -17.69
N GLY A 113 1.76 -5.05 -18.73
CA GLY A 113 0.82 -4.79 -19.82
C GLY A 113 -0.16 -3.66 -19.51
N GLU A 114 -1.32 -3.68 -20.17
CA GLU A 114 -2.38 -2.71 -20.02
C GLU A 114 -3.40 -3.20 -18.97
N GLY A 115 -3.73 -2.37 -17.99
CA GLY A 115 -4.73 -2.72 -16.99
C GLY A 115 -4.59 -1.94 -15.68
N PRO A 116 -5.62 -1.97 -14.82
CA PRO A 116 -5.62 -1.27 -13.54
C PRO A 116 -4.76 -1.94 -12.47
N GLY A 117 -4.19 -3.13 -12.73
CA GLY A 117 -3.39 -3.84 -11.75
C GLY A 117 -2.88 -5.21 -12.20
N ALA A 118 -2.20 -5.88 -11.29
CA ALA A 118 -1.75 -7.27 -11.43
C ALA A 118 -1.88 -8.00 -10.10
N VAL A 119 -2.10 -9.32 -10.15
CA VAL A 119 -2.10 -10.20 -8.98
C VAL A 119 -1.09 -11.32 -9.19
N PHE A 120 -0.14 -11.42 -8.28
CA PHE A 120 0.83 -12.49 -8.23
C PHE A 120 0.36 -13.52 -7.19
N LEU A 121 -0.23 -14.62 -7.64
CA LEU A 121 -0.69 -15.70 -6.79
C LEU A 121 0.47 -16.66 -6.51
N ILE A 122 0.87 -16.77 -5.26
CA ILE A 122 1.94 -17.67 -4.83
C ILE A 122 1.33 -19.02 -4.52
N THR A 123 1.81 -20.05 -5.21
CA THR A 123 1.35 -21.45 -5.06
C THR A 123 2.43 -22.36 -4.50
N ASP A 124 3.57 -21.79 -4.09
CA ASP A 124 4.74 -22.50 -3.61
C ASP A 124 4.45 -23.13 -2.24
N ASP A 125 4.51 -24.44 -2.16
CA ASP A 125 4.22 -25.23 -0.96
C ASP A 125 5.45 -25.50 -0.09
N ARG A 126 6.64 -25.07 -0.53
CA ARG A 126 7.87 -25.16 0.26
C ARG A 126 7.87 -24.23 1.47
N TYR A 127 6.99 -23.22 1.46
CA TYR A 127 6.95 -22.17 2.46
C TYR A 127 5.55 -21.97 3.04
N THR A 128 5.52 -21.38 4.24
CA THR A 128 4.31 -20.82 4.83
C THR A 128 4.35 -19.29 4.77
N PHE A 129 3.19 -18.67 4.64
CA PHE A 129 3.08 -17.22 4.41
C PHE A 129 2.16 -16.59 5.44
N THR A 130 2.58 -15.47 6.00
CA THR A 130 1.77 -14.68 6.94
C THR A 130 1.85 -13.20 6.56
N ALA A 131 0.71 -12.56 6.32
CA ALA A 131 0.66 -11.11 6.17
C ALA A 131 0.70 -10.45 7.55
N VAL A 132 1.50 -9.41 7.67
CA VAL A 132 1.59 -8.56 8.87
C VAL A 132 1.40 -7.12 8.41
N THR A 133 0.48 -6.43 9.05
CA THR A 133 0.20 -5.00 8.79
C THR A 133 0.50 -4.19 10.03
N GLN A 134 1.14 -3.05 9.85
CA GLN A 134 1.40 -2.10 10.92
C GLN A 134 0.98 -0.70 10.51
N CYS A 135 0.28 -0.03 11.38
CA CYS A 135 -0.04 1.37 11.31
C CYS A 135 0.87 2.17 12.24
N ILE A 136 1.45 3.24 11.75
CA ILE A 136 2.32 4.11 12.55
C ILE A 136 1.48 5.29 13.05
N HIS A 137 0.57 5.01 13.96
CA HIS A 137 -0.19 6.06 14.66
C HIS A 137 0.27 6.19 16.08
N ASP A 138 0.28 7.42 16.55
CA ASP A 138 0.52 7.71 17.94
C ASP A 138 -0.79 7.92 18.71
N GLU A 139 -1.76 8.57 18.08
CA GLU A 139 -2.94 9.04 18.79
C GLU A 139 -4.23 8.91 17.97
N ILE A 140 -5.24 8.34 18.60
CA ILE A 140 -6.62 8.37 18.10
C ILE A 140 -7.26 9.67 18.59
N LEU A 141 -7.62 10.55 17.67
CA LEU A 141 -8.23 11.85 17.97
C LEU A 141 -9.75 11.78 18.11
N GLY A 142 -10.35 10.70 17.64
CA GLY A 142 -11.77 10.41 17.76
C GLY A 142 -12.46 10.03 16.46
N GLU A 143 -13.73 9.61 16.57
CA GLU A 143 -14.58 9.32 15.43
C GLU A 143 -15.00 10.62 14.75
N VAL A 144 -15.02 10.61 13.42
CA VAL A 144 -15.50 11.71 12.57
C VAL A 144 -16.53 11.21 11.57
N THR A 145 -17.50 12.05 11.26
CA THR A 145 -18.51 11.78 10.23
C THR A 145 -18.18 12.60 8.99
N LEU A 146 -18.12 11.94 7.85
CA LEU A 146 -17.78 12.54 6.57
C LEU A 146 -19.01 12.71 5.68
N THR A 147 -19.07 13.79 4.90
CA THR A 147 -19.86 13.84 3.67
C THR A 147 -18.93 13.95 2.48
N THR A 148 -19.26 13.26 1.40
CA THR A 148 -18.40 13.14 0.23
C THR A 148 -19.16 13.46 -1.05
N ALA A 149 -18.46 14.00 -2.06
CA ALA A 149 -19.01 14.19 -3.40
C ALA A 149 -18.86 12.91 -4.25
N ASP A 150 -17.78 12.18 -4.01
CA ASP A 150 -17.46 10.86 -4.55
C ASP A 150 -16.66 10.10 -3.48
N PRO A 151 -16.35 8.80 -3.65
CA PRO A 151 -15.67 8.01 -2.61
C PRO A 151 -14.34 8.56 -2.11
N ARG A 152 -13.72 9.50 -2.84
CA ARG A 152 -12.40 10.09 -2.49
C ARG A 152 -12.41 11.60 -2.31
N THR A 153 -13.56 12.26 -2.46
CA THR A 153 -13.68 13.72 -2.31
C THR A 153 -14.48 14.05 -1.07
N ILE A 154 -13.82 14.56 -0.03
CA ILE A 154 -14.44 14.88 1.26
C ILE A 154 -14.89 16.35 1.26
N LEU A 155 -16.18 16.57 1.43
CA LEU A 155 -16.81 17.89 1.48
C LEU A 155 -16.84 18.43 2.91
N THR A 156 -17.30 17.60 3.87
CA THR A 156 -17.38 18.03 5.27
C THR A 156 -16.83 16.96 6.21
N ILE A 157 -16.32 17.41 7.36
CA ILE A 157 -15.95 16.57 8.50
C ILE A 157 -16.74 17.11 9.70
N ASN A 158 -17.56 16.26 10.32
CA ASN A 158 -18.47 16.63 11.42
C ASN A 158 -19.37 17.84 11.09
N GLY A 159 -19.78 17.95 9.83
CA GLY A 159 -20.65 19.05 9.34
C GLY A 159 -19.94 20.37 9.07
N GLN A 160 -18.64 20.52 9.36
CA GLN A 160 -17.80 21.66 9.00
C GLN A 160 -17.12 21.41 7.65
N ASP A 161 -16.80 22.47 6.91
CA ASP A 161 -15.96 22.37 5.70
C ASP A 161 -14.68 21.58 5.98
N ALA A 162 -14.38 20.60 5.15
CA ALA A 162 -13.30 19.64 5.42
C ALA A 162 -11.90 20.29 5.48
N ALA A 163 -11.63 21.26 4.59
CA ALA A 163 -10.35 21.97 4.57
C ALA A 163 -10.20 22.87 5.81
N GLU A 164 -11.28 23.54 6.20
CA GLU A 164 -11.30 24.38 7.41
C GLU A 164 -11.11 23.53 8.68
N PHE A 165 -11.84 22.41 8.80
CA PHE A 165 -11.70 21.49 9.93
C PHE A 165 -10.25 20.98 10.07
N LEU A 166 -9.63 20.53 8.98
CA LEU A 166 -8.25 20.04 9.02
C LEU A 166 -7.25 21.14 9.34
N ARG A 167 -7.44 22.37 8.82
CA ARG A 167 -6.60 23.52 9.15
C ARG A 167 -6.64 23.83 10.65
N GLU A 168 -7.83 23.85 11.25
CA GLU A 168 -8.00 24.07 12.70
C GLU A 168 -7.32 22.97 13.52
N LYS A 169 -7.48 21.70 13.11
CA LYS A 169 -6.83 20.57 13.78
C LYS A 169 -5.31 20.63 13.68
N LYS A 170 -4.76 20.94 12.52
CA LYS A 170 -3.32 21.15 12.34
C LYS A 170 -2.81 22.27 13.24
N ALA A 171 -3.49 23.41 13.28
CA ALA A 171 -3.12 24.52 14.15
C ALA A 171 -3.14 24.12 15.64
N GLN A 172 -4.12 23.32 16.07
CA GLN A 172 -4.23 22.81 17.45
C GLN A 172 -3.01 21.98 17.84
N PHE A 173 -2.42 21.22 16.92
CA PHE A 173 -1.28 20.34 17.17
C PHE A 173 0.06 20.94 16.73
N GLY A 174 0.10 22.17 16.24
CA GLY A 174 1.32 22.81 15.74
C GLY A 174 1.85 22.19 14.45
N ILE A 175 1.00 21.51 13.70
CA ILE A 175 1.34 20.88 12.42
C ILE A 175 1.27 21.95 11.31
N PRO A 176 2.29 22.05 10.42
CA PRO A 176 2.24 22.99 9.29
C PRO A 176 1.02 22.74 8.40
N GLU A 177 0.42 23.80 7.87
CA GLU A 177 -0.78 23.69 7.03
C GLU A 177 -0.56 22.84 5.78
N THR A 178 0.65 22.89 5.22
CA THR A 178 1.05 22.12 4.04
C THR A 178 1.36 20.64 4.31
N ASP A 179 1.42 20.25 5.58
CA ASP A 179 1.74 18.87 5.98
C ASP A 179 0.45 18.04 6.01
N PHE A 180 0.41 16.96 5.22
CA PHE A 180 -0.71 16.03 5.12
C PHE A 180 -0.39 14.62 5.60
N GLU A 181 0.83 14.38 6.06
CA GLU A 181 1.27 13.07 6.56
C GLU A 181 0.96 12.88 8.06
N HIS A 182 0.92 13.96 8.83
CA HIS A 182 0.71 13.91 10.29
C HIS A 182 -0.75 13.71 10.72
N LEU A 183 -1.73 14.12 9.90
CA LEU A 183 -3.15 13.86 10.16
C LEU A 183 -3.70 12.93 9.08
N THR A 184 -4.29 11.83 9.51
CA THR A 184 -4.92 10.86 8.62
C THR A 184 -6.28 10.46 9.17
N ILE A 185 -7.08 9.80 8.34
CA ILE A 185 -8.28 9.11 8.79
C ILE A 185 -8.11 7.62 8.53
N SER A 186 -8.68 6.78 9.40
CA SER A 186 -8.73 5.33 9.19
C SER A 186 -10.16 4.84 9.28
N ASP A 187 -10.41 3.68 8.69
CA ASP A 187 -11.62 2.93 8.99
C ASP A 187 -11.57 2.26 10.38
N LEU A 188 -12.58 1.47 10.70
CA LEU A 188 -12.69 0.77 11.97
C LEU A 188 -11.66 -0.37 12.12
N LEU A 189 -11.11 -0.88 11.02
CA LEU A 189 -10.04 -1.87 11.02
C LEU A 189 -8.67 -1.23 11.26
N GLY A 190 -8.58 0.09 11.23
CA GLY A 190 -7.34 0.84 11.40
C GLY A 190 -6.55 1.03 10.10
N VAL A 191 -7.15 0.72 8.95
CA VAL A 191 -6.52 0.97 7.65
C VAL A 191 -6.67 2.44 7.27
N ASN A 192 -5.55 3.11 7.04
CA ASN A 192 -5.50 4.55 6.81
C ASN A 192 -5.90 4.98 5.41
N ALA A 193 -6.38 6.20 5.35
CA ALA A 193 -6.52 7.00 4.14
C ALA A 193 -5.67 8.27 4.27
N HIS A 194 -4.70 8.44 3.38
CA HIS A 194 -3.94 9.68 3.26
C HIS A 194 -4.87 10.81 2.79
N LEU A 195 -4.70 12.00 3.33
CA LEU A 195 -5.43 13.19 2.94
C LEU A 195 -4.52 14.15 2.18
N SER A 196 -5.06 14.80 1.19
CA SER A 196 -4.39 15.90 0.46
C SER A 196 -5.37 17.03 0.18
N CYS A 197 -4.87 18.23 -0.03
CA CYS A 197 -5.68 19.38 -0.43
C CYS A 197 -5.31 19.78 -1.86
N VAL A 198 -6.27 19.68 -2.76
CA VAL A 198 -6.10 20.06 -4.16
C VAL A 198 -7.13 21.15 -4.46
N ASP A 199 -6.65 22.36 -4.79
CA ASP A 199 -7.50 23.54 -5.06
C ASP A 199 -8.55 23.82 -3.96
N GLY A 200 -8.16 23.64 -2.69
CA GLY A 200 -9.02 23.85 -1.53
C GLY A 200 -9.99 22.69 -1.23
N VAL A 201 -9.94 21.61 -2.00
CA VAL A 201 -10.79 20.43 -1.81
C VAL A 201 -9.97 19.29 -1.19
N ILE A 202 -10.50 18.67 -0.15
CA ILE A 202 -9.84 17.53 0.49
C ILE A 202 -10.09 16.25 -0.30
N LYS A 203 -8.98 15.64 -0.69
CA LYS A 203 -8.95 14.34 -1.40
C LYS A 203 -8.36 13.26 -0.51
N SER A 204 -8.91 12.07 -0.63
CA SER A 204 -8.39 10.86 0.01
C SER A 204 -7.63 9.98 -0.97
N GLY A 205 -6.56 9.36 -0.53
CA GLY A 205 -5.79 8.41 -1.32
C GLY A 205 -6.49 7.06 -1.56
N ARG A 206 -7.57 6.79 -0.82
CA ARG A 206 -8.45 5.60 -0.99
C ARG A 206 -9.91 5.98 -0.82
N ASP A 207 -10.81 5.07 -1.16
CA ASP A 207 -12.23 5.25 -0.90
C ASP A 207 -12.50 5.34 0.62
N VAL A 208 -13.29 6.31 1.05
CA VAL A 208 -13.64 6.56 2.45
C VAL A 208 -15.11 6.21 2.72
N GLN A 209 -15.41 5.96 3.99
CA GLN A 209 -16.75 5.68 4.50
C GLN A 209 -17.31 6.91 5.22
N GLU A 210 -18.60 6.91 5.49
CA GLU A 210 -19.26 7.98 6.25
C GLU A 210 -18.64 8.17 7.64
N LYS A 211 -18.29 7.06 8.32
CA LYS A 211 -17.65 7.09 9.64
C LYS A 211 -16.22 6.64 9.54
N MET A 212 -15.32 7.47 10.01
CA MET A 212 -13.88 7.23 10.03
C MET A 212 -13.32 7.63 11.41
N ILE A 213 -12.10 7.24 11.67
CA ILE A 213 -11.35 7.62 12.87
C ILE A 213 -10.27 8.61 12.47
N LEU A 214 -10.31 9.83 13.02
CA LEU A 214 -9.23 10.80 12.87
C LEU A 214 -8.04 10.39 13.72
N ARG A 215 -6.85 10.41 13.13
CA ARG A 215 -5.60 9.96 13.77
C ARG A 215 -4.46 10.93 13.52
N ARG A 216 -3.50 10.93 14.45
CA ARG A 216 -2.22 11.62 14.30
C ARG A 216 -1.10 10.61 14.16
N VAL A 217 -0.21 10.82 13.19
CA VAL A 217 1.03 10.06 13.02
C VAL A 217 2.11 10.68 13.92
N ALA A 218 2.78 9.87 14.72
CA ALA A 218 3.90 10.29 15.53
C ALA A 218 5.17 10.30 14.68
N HIS A 219 5.58 11.47 14.22
CA HIS A 219 6.76 11.64 13.38
C HIS A 219 8.02 11.05 14.03
N GLU A 220 8.20 11.29 15.33
CA GLU A 220 9.33 10.82 16.11
C GLU A 220 9.46 9.29 16.24
N LYS A 221 8.38 8.56 15.94
CA LYS A 221 8.34 7.09 16.01
C LYS A 221 8.44 6.42 14.65
N VAL A 222 8.34 7.18 13.55
CA VAL A 222 8.27 6.63 12.19
C VAL A 222 9.53 5.85 11.87
N TYR A 223 10.72 6.42 12.16
CA TYR A 223 11.99 5.76 11.87
C TYR A 223 12.11 4.41 12.59
N ASP A 224 11.93 4.38 13.91
CA ASP A 224 12.08 3.15 14.70
C ASP A 224 11.08 2.08 14.27
N ALA A 225 9.83 2.46 14.03
CA ALA A 225 8.78 1.55 13.57
C ALA A 225 9.10 0.97 12.19
N MET A 226 9.52 1.80 11.25
CA MET A 226 9.93 1.35 9.92
C MET A 226 11.19 0.50 9.97
N GLN A 227 12.21 0.92 10.73
CA GLN A 227 13.44 0.15 10.89
C GLN A 227 13.16 -1.25 11.42
N ALA A 228 12.36 -1.38 12.48
CA ALA A 228 11.98 -2.67 13.04
C ALA A 228 11.18 -3.54 12.04
N PHE A 229 10.36 -2.90 11.20
CA PHE A 229 9.54 -3.60 10.22
C PHE A 229 10.37 -4.12 9.04
N TYR A 230 11.38 -3.36 8.61
CA TYR A 230 12.29 -3.70 7.52
C TYR A 230 13.48 -4.58 7.97
N ASP A 231 13.68 -4.79 9.26
CA ASP A 231 14.75 -5.65 9.81
C ASP A 231 14.41 -7.16 9.77
N ASP A 232 13.52 -7.57 8.89
CA ASP A 232 13.04 -8.95 8.74
C ASP A 232 13.51 -9.54 7.42
N LYS A 233 14.62 -10.29 7.45
CA LYS A 233 15.23 -10.90 6.26
C LYS A 233 14.35 -11.96 5.56
N ASP A 234 13.37 -12.50 6.27
CA ASP A 234 12.48 -13.55 5.79
C ASP A 234 11.11 -12.95 5.35
N ALA A 235 11.11 -11.71 4.88
CA ALA A 235 9.90 -11.01 4.47
C ALA A 235 10.04 -10.23 3.15
N ILE A 236 8.92 -10.07 2.47
CA ILE A 236 8.73 -9.05 1.42
C ILE A 236 7.94 -7.91 2.07
N VAL A 237 8.51 -6.70 2.09
CA VAL A 237 7.93 -5.53 2.76
C VAL A 237 7.44 -4.51 1.75
N PHE A 238 6.26 -3.97 2.00
CA PHE A 238 5.64 -2.88 1.25
C PHE A 238 5.36 -1.74 2.22
N GLY A 239 5.98 -0.60 2.00
CA GLY A 239 5.80 0.60 2.81
C GLY A 239 5.28 1.76 1.97
N CYS A 240 4.58 2.69 2.62
CA CYS A 240 4.09 3.87 1.94
C CYS A 240 5.22 4.85 1.61
N ALA A 241 5.23 5.35 0.37
CA ALA A 241 6.13 6.39 -0.05
C ALA A 241 5.97 7.68 0.78
N GLY A 242 4.77 7.99 1.25
CA GLY A 242 4.53 9.11 2.16
C GLY A 242 5.25 8.95 3.50
N LEU A 243 5.33 7.73 4.06
CA LEU A 243 6.10 7.49 5.29
C LEU A 243 7.60 7.67 5.08
N SER A 244 8.10 7.38 3.87
CA SER A 244 9.50 7.59 3.57
C SER A 244 9.92 9.07 3.63
N GLY A 245 9.01 9.97 3.28
CA GLY A 245 9.20 11.41 3.40
C GLY A 245 9.31 11.93 4.83
N LEU A 246 8.92 11.12 5.83
CA LEU A 246 9.01 11.45 7.26
C LEU A 246 10.30 10.91 7.92
N LEU A 247 11.19 10.29 7.16
CA LEU A 247 12.43 9.74 7.70
C LEU A 247 13.53 10.80 7.74
N ASP A 248 14.15 10.96 8.90
CA ASP A 248 15.29 11.85 9.12
C ASP A 248 16.63 11.22 8.70
N GLN A 249 16.66 9.91 8.51
CA GLN A 249 17.85 9.14 8.16
C GLN A 249 17.50 7.89 7.34
N PRO A 250 18.44 7.34 6.57
CA PRO A 250 18.24 6.11 5.79
C PRO A 250 17.91 4.91 6.68
N LEU A 251 17.06 4.00 6.18
CA LEU A 251 16.80 2.71 6.82
C LEU A 251 17.92 1.72 6.49
N GLU A 252 18.33 0.94 7.50
CA GLU A 252 19.12 -0.27 7.28
C GLU A 252 18.16 -1.41 6.89
N ASN A 253 18.00 -1.65 5.60
CA ASN A 253 17.07 -2.64 5.09
C ASN A 253 17.70 -4.02 5.01
N LYS A 254 17.09 -5.03 5.64
CA LYS A 254 17.46 -6.45 5.53
C LYS A 254 16.42 -7.29 4.80
N SER A 255 15.23 -6.76 4.59
CA SER A 255 14.13 -7.43 3.88
C SER A 255 14.14 -7.10 2.39
N LEU A 256 13.41 -7.88 1.61
CA LEU A 256 13.00 -7.45 0.27
C LEU A 256 11.92 -6.38 0.45
N GLY A 257 12.19 -5.15 0.05
CA GLY A 257 11.29 -4.04 0.35
C GLY A 257 11.02 -3.12 -0.84
N LEU A 258 9.79 -2.63 -0.92
CA LEU A 258 9.35 -1.66 -1.91
C LEU A 258 8.58 -0.53 -1.22
N PHE A 259 8.77 0.70 -1.69
CA PHE A 259 7.90 1.81 -1.35
C PHE A 259 6.85 1.99 -2.43
N LEU A 260 5.58 2.07 -2.01
CA LEU A 260 4.42 2.12 -2.90
C LEU A 260 3.56 3.35 -2.59
N PHE A 261 2.63 3.64 -3.46
CA PHE A 261 1.64 4.72 -3.30
C PHE A 261 0.31 4.16 -2.77
N GLY A 262 0.34 3.74 -1.51
CA GLY A 262 -0.70 2.97 -0.86
C GLY A 262 -0.37 1.48 -0.80
N GLU A 263 -0.82 0.82 0.26
CA GLU A 263 -0.48 -0.57 0.58
C GLU A 263 -1.72 -1.44 0.63
N VAL A 264 -1.57 -2.70 0.17
CA VAL A 264 -2.55 -3.75 0.46
C VAL A 264 -2.23 -4.32 1.84
N CYS A 265 -3.15 -4.12 2.76
CA CYS A 265 -3.05 -4.48 4.17
C CYS A 265 -4.00 -5.62 4.49
N THR A 266 -3.54 -6.66 5.15
CA THR A 266 -4.42 -7.69 5.71
C THR A 266 -4.54 -7.50 7.22
N VAL A 267 -5.74 -7.12 7.68
CA VAL A 267 -6.08 -6.94 9.09
C VAL A 267 -7.23 -7.88 9.42
N ASP A 268 -7.08 -8.71 10.44
CA ASP A 268 -8.07 -9.72 10.85
C ASP A 268 -8.55 -10.62 9.70
N GLY A 269 -7.66 -10.90 8.75
CA GLY A 269 -7.96 -11.72 7.56
C GLY A 269 -8.70 -10.98 6.44
N ILE A 270 -8.95 -9.67 6.59
CA ILE A 270 -9.56 -8.82 5.57
C ILE A 270 -8.47 -8.02 4.88
N ALA A 271 -8.39 -8.13 3.55
CA ALA A 271 -7.48 -7.33 2.75
C ALA A 271 -8.14 -6.02 2.31
N GLU A 272 -7.49 -4.92 2.60
CA GLU A 272 -7.90 -3.57 2.19
C GLU A 272 -6.73 -2.78 1.64
N PHE A 273 -7.03 -1.84 0.75
CA PHE A 273 -6.07 -0.87 0.25
C PHE A 273 -6.06 0.34 1.18
N GLY A 274 -4.87 0.67 1.70
CA GLY A 274 -4.63 1.78 2.61
C GLY A 274 -3.50 2.69 2.15
N ASN A 275 -3.23 3.73 2.94
CA ASN A 275 -2.11 4.64 2.75
C ASN A 275 -1.41 4.87 4.09
N LEU A 276 -0.15 5.28 4.07
CA LEU A 276 0.67 5.51 5.27
C LEU A 276 0.68 4.29 6.20
N MET A 277 0.75 3.12 5.61
CA MET A 277 0.80 1.83 6.29
C MET A 277 2.13 1.12 6.00
N LEU A 278 2.40 0.09 6.78
CA LEU A 278 3.43 -0.91 6.48
C LEU A 278 2.74 -2.26 6.34
N SER A 279 3.06 -2.98 5.28
CA SER A 279 2.54 -4.32 5.02
C SER A 279 3.69 -5.24 4.65
N LYS A 280 3.76 -6.44 5.21
CA LYS A 280 4.77 -7.42 4.82
C LYS A 280 4.21 -8.83 4.73
N LEU A 281 4.80 -9.60 3.84
CA LEU A 281 4.60 -11.03 3.70
C LEU A 281 5.80 -11.75 4.32
N VAL A 282 5.61 -12.34 5.48
CA VAL A 282 6.62 -13.17 6.15
C VAL A 282 6.61 -14.56 5.52
N ILE A 283 7.80 -15.10 5.23
CA ILE A 283 8.01 -16.35 4.50
C ILE A 283 8.85 -17.28 5.38
N LYS A 284 8.31 -18.45 5.71
CA LYS A 284 8.96 -19.43 6.61
C LYS A 284 8.94 -20.83 6.02
#